data_dbf23fc4297c3cdbee548c8a7d21b42b
#
_entry.id   dbf23fc4297c3cdbee548c8a7d21b42b
#
_cell.length_a   1.000
_cell.length_b   1.000
_cell.length_c   1.000
_cell.angle_alpha   90.00
_cell.angle_beta   90.00
_cell.angle_gamma   90.00
#
_symmetry.space_group_name_H-M   'P 1'
#
loop_
_entity.id
_entity.type
_entity.pdbx_description
1 polymer ?
#
loop_
_entity_poly.entity_id
_entity_poly.type
_entity_poly.pdbx_seq_one_letter_code
_entity_poly.pdbx_strand_id
1 'polypeptide(L)'
;MLGKKYRLTKRGSFNYVYRKGNAKNAGDLKITYVTAKGVPKVGISVPNTVGKAVVRNKVRRRIRAAMRGYVKNLRPSQIVISARKGAEQLAYSEIDGKLYEMLVRAGLYEKKETDKA
;
A
#
# COMPACT_ATOMS: atom_id res chain seq x y z
N MET A 1 8.75 9.98 -4.52
CA MET A 1 7.58 9.99 -3.61
C MET A 1 6.28 9.93 -4.39
N LEU A 2 5.23 9.42 -3.77
CA LEU A 2 3.92 9.42 -4.39
C LEU A 2 3.45 10.84 -4.66
N GLY A 3 2.97 11.08 -5.87
CA GLY A 3 2.41 12.38 -6.23
C GLY A 3 1.14 12.66 -5.43
N LYS A 4 0.85 13.95 -5.27
CA LYS A 4 -0.27 14.40 -4.46
C LYS A 4 -1.61 13.80 -4.90
N LYS A 5 -1.82 13.66 -6.19
CA LYS A 5 -3.07 13.12 -6.74
C LYS A 5 -3.28 11.64 -6.41
N TYR A 6 -2.22 10.92 -6.03
CA TYR A 6 -2.30 9.51 -5.69
C TYR A 6 -2.37 9.26 -4.19
N ARG A 7 -2.45 10.30 -3.37
CA ARG A 7 -2.48 10.15 -1.92
C ARG A 7 -3.91 10.13 -1.39
N LEU A 8 -4.19 9.17 -0.54
CA LEU A 8 -5.43 9.12 0.22
C LEU A 8 -5.15 9.76 1.57
N THR A 9 -5.70 10.93 1.83
CA THR A 9 -5.35 11.72 3.01
C THR A 9 -6.48 11.95 4.01
N LYS A 10 -7.74 11.83 3.58
CA LYS A 10 -8.86 12.12 4.45
C LYS A 10 -9.19 10.94 5.35
N ARG A 11 -9.39 11.23 6.64
CA ARG A 11 -9.76 10.20 7.62
C ARG A 11 -11.03 9.46 7.22
N GLY A 12 -12.02 10.18 6.72
CA GLY A 12 -13.26 9.58 6.24
C GLY A 12 -13.03 8.57 5.12
N SER A 13 -12.09 8.86 4.23
CA SER A 13 -11.74 7.95 3.16
C SER A 13 -11.08 6.67 3.68
N PHE A 14 -10.18 6.79 4.65
CA PHE A 14 -9.58 5.62 5.31
C PHE A 14 -10.65 4.75 5.94
N ASN A 15 -11.57 5.36 6.70
CA ASN A 15 -12.64 4.63 7.38
C ASN A 15 -13.56 3.94 6.39
N TYR A 16 -13.86 4.59 5.28
CA TYR A 16 -14.69 4.01 4.23
C TYR A 16 -14.03 2.75 3.65
N VAL A 17 -12.73 2.85 3.34
CA VAL A 17 -11.99 1.71 2.78
C VAL A 17 -11.96 0.55 3.77
N TYR A 18 -11.69 0.82 5.04
CA TYR A 18 -11.68 -0.23 6.07
C TYR A 18 -13.04 -0.91 6.22
N ARG A 19 -14.12 -0.13 6.13
CA ARG A 19 -15.46 -0.64 6.35
C ARG A 19 -16.02 -1.39 5.14
N LYS A 20 -15.73 -0.91 3.94
CA LYS A 20 -16.33 -1.44 2.71
C LYS A 20 -15.37 -2.26 1.86
N GLY A 21 -14.08 -2.21 2.15
CA GLY A 21 -13.08 -2.82 1.29
C GLY A 21 -12.83 -4.27 1.56
N ASN A 22 -12.13 -4.88 0.61
CA ASN A 22 -11.58 -6.22 0.75
C ASN A 22 -10.13 -6.12 1.19
N ALA A 23 -9.61 -7.18 1.78
CA ALA A 23 -8.24 -7.15 2.31
C ALA A 23 -7.41 -8.31 1.78
N LYS A 24 -6.12 -8.07 1.61
CA LYS A 24 -5.12 -9.09 1.31
C LYS A 24 -3.95 -8.90 2.28
N ASN A 25 -3.38 -10.00 2.72
CA ASN A 25 -2.27 -9.97 3.68
C ASN A 25 -1.01 -10.59 3.08
N ALA A 26 0.13 -10.07 3.48
CA ALA A 26 1.43 -10.64 3.16
C ALA A 26 2.35 -10.42 4.35
N GLY A 27 2.28 -11.30 5.35
CA GLY A 27 3.07 -11.18 6.56
C GLY A 27 2.73 -9.93 7.36
N ASP A 28 3.70 -9.05 7.52
CA ASP A 28 3.55 -7.83 8.32
C ASP A 28 2.94 -6.66 7.56
N LEU A 29 2.54 -6.87 6.33
CA LEU A 29 1.86 -5.87 5.52
C LEU A 29 0.49 -6.37 5.12
N LYS A 30 -0.43 -5.42 4.96
CA LYS A 30 -1.80 -5.71 4.58
C LYS A 30 -2.29 -4.58 3.68
N ILE A 31 -3.04 -4.91 2.63
CA ILE A 31 -3.76 -3.89 1.88
C ILE A 31 -5.26 -4.08 2.10
N THR A 32 -5.97 -2.98 2.19
CA THR A 32 -7.44 -2.95 2.17
C THR A 32 -7.82 -2.04 1.03
N TYR A 33 -8.73 -2.47 0.19
CA TYR A 33 -9.02 -1.73 -1.04
C TYR A 33 -10.48 -1.78 -1.41
N VAL A 34 -10.91 -0.76 -2.13
CA VAL A 34 -12.26 -0.67 -2.70
C VAL A 34 -12.13 -0.04 -4.07
N THR A 35 -12.96 -0.48 -5.02
CA THR A 35 -12.97 0.13 -6.35
C THR A 35 -13.54 1.54 -6.24
N ALA A 36 -13.01 2.44 -7.06
CA ALA A 36 -13.43 3.84 -7.07
C ALA A 36 -13.14 4.42 -8.44
N LYS A 37 -13.81 5.51 -8.76
CA LYS A 37 -13.59 6.18 -10.04
C LYS A 37 -12.40 7.13 -9.95
N GLY A 38 -11.77 7.38 -11.09
CA GLY A 38 -10.67 8.33 -11.19
C GLY A 38 -9.32 7.68 -10.96
N VAL A 39 -8.33 8.47 -10.58
CA VAL A 39 -6.98 7.94 -10.35
C VAL A 39 -6.95 7.09 -9.08
N PRO A 40 -6.12 6.05 -9.06
CA PRO A 40 -5.97 5.27 -7.83
C PRO A 40 -5.37 6.14 -6.73
N LYS A 41 -5.83 5.96 -5.50
CA LYS A 41 -5.33 6.70 -4.35
C LYS A 41 -4.85 5.73 -3.28
N VAL A 42 -3.71 6.03 -2.70
CA VAL A 42 -3.05 5.16 -1.73
C VAL A 42 -2.84 5.90 -0.41
N GLY A 43 -3.30 5.29 0.66
CA GLY A 43 -3.04 5.75 2.01
C GLY A 43 -2.15 4.75 2.72
N ILE A 44 -1.34 5.22 3.65
CA ILE A 44 -0.41 4.37 4.40
C ILE A 44 -0.67 4.54 5.87
N SER A 45 -0.89 3.44 6.56
CA SER A 45 -1.15 3.44 8.00
C SER A 45 -0.06 2.64 8.71
N VAL A 46 0.71 3.33 9.56
CA VAL A 46 1.76 2.68 10.35
C VAL A 46 1.48 3.01 11.82
N PRO A 47 0.90 2.07 12.56
CA PRO A 47 0.51 2.33 13.95
C PRO A 47 1.71 2.43 14.90
N ASN A 48 1.47 2.96 16.08
CA ASN A 48 2.51 3.15 17.10
C ASN A 48 3.19 1.84 17.51
N THR A 49 2.48 0.72 17.37
CA THR A 49 3.02 -0.60 17.73
C THR A 49 4.22 -1.00 16.87
N VAL A 50 4.38 -0.40 15.70
CA VAL A 50 5.52 -0.67 14.82
C VAL A 50 6.81 -0.12 15.42
N GLY A 51 6.74 1.02 16.10
CA GLY A 51 7.90 1.62 16.72
C GLY A 51 7.76 3.11 16.91
N LYS A 52 8.87 3.74 17.30
CA LYS A 52 8.92 5.19 17.49
C LYS A 52 8.72 5.92 16.16
N ALA A 53 8.47 7.22 16.23
CA ALA A 53 8.20 8.05 15.05
C ALA A 53 9.26 7.89 13.95
N VAL A 54 10.53 7.84 14.33
CA VAL A 54 11.62 7.67 13.36
C VAL A 54 11.47 6.35 12.60
N VAL A 55 11.18 5.28 13.33
CA VAL A 55 11.01 3.95 12.75
C VAL A 55 9.78 3.94 11.84
N ARG A 56 8.66 4.48 12.31
CA ARG A 56 7.44 4.54 11.51
C ARG A 56 7.63 5.33 10.22
N ASN A 57 8.38 6.43 10.28
CA ASN A 57 8.67 7.22 9.09
C ASN A 57 9.52 6.46 8.08
N LYS A 58 10.47 5.64 8.55
CA LYS A 58 11.24 4.79 7.66
C LYS A 58 10.35 3.78 6.92
N VAL A 59 9.44 3.16 7.65
CA VAL A 59 8.50 2.20 7.05
C VAL A 59 7.64 2.88 6.00
N ARG A 60 7.09 4.06 6.33
CA ARG A 60 6.29 4.82 5.37
C ARG A 60 7.07 5.14 4.10
N ARG A 61 8.32 5.58 4.24
CA ARG A 61 9.15 5.93 3.08
C ARG A 61 9.40 4.73 2.18
N ARG A 62 9.67 3.57 2.77
CA ARG A 62 9.89 2.35 2.01
C ARG A 62 8.63 1.95 1.24
N ILE A 63 7.48 2.02 1.89
CA ILE A 63 6.21 1.69 1.24
C ILE A 63 5.90 2.67 0.11
N ARG A 64 6.08 3.97 0.34
CA ARG A 64 5.86 4.99 -0.70
C ARG A 64 6.77 4.78 -1.90
N ALA A 65 8.04 4.50 -1.64
CA ALA A 65 9.00 4.28 -2.71
C ALA A 65 8.61 3.07 -3.57
N ALA A 66 8.16 1.99 -2.93
CA ALA A 66 7.72 0.80 -3.63
C ALA A 66 6.46 1.07 -4.44
N MET A 67 5.47 1.73 -3.83
CA MET A 67 4.20 2.01 -4.51
C MET A 67 4.35 2.96 -5.68
N ARG A 68 5.35 3.83 -5.66
CA ARG A 68 5.59 4.74 -6.77
C ARG A 68 5.78 4.00 -8.08
N GLY A 69 6.33 2.81 -8.03
CA GLY A 69 6.52 1.99 -9.23
C GLY A 69 5.25 1.35 -9.76
N TYR A 70 4.21 1.28 -8.96
CA TYR A 70 2.97 0.60 -9.33
C TYR A 70 1.79 1.52 -9.57
N VAL A 71 1.75 2.66 -8.90
CA VAL A 71 0.52 3.45 -8.79
C VAL A 71 -0.07 3.90 -10.12
N LYS A 72 0.77 4.19 -11.11
CA LYS A 72 0.30 4.65 -12.42
C LYS A 72 -0.44 3.56 -13.20
N ASN A 73 -0.18 2.31 -12.88
CA ASN A 73 -0.73 1.17 -13.59
C ASN A 73 -1.78 0.41 -12.77
N LEU A 74 -2.18 0.98 -11.64
CA LEU A 74 -3.23 0.38 -10.82
C LEU A 74 -4.60 0.71 -11.40
N ARG A 75 -5.53 -0.19 -11.20
CA ARG A 75 -6.93 0.07 -11.54
C ARG A 75 -7.49 1.15 -10.61
N PRO A 76 -8.48 1.94 -11.08
CA PRO A 76 -9.08 2.97 -10.23
C PRO A 76 -9.60 2.36 -8.92
N SER A 77 -9.06 2.84 -7.80
CA SER A 77 -9.36 2.25 -6.49
C SER A 77 -8.87 3.17 -5.39
N GLN A 78 -9.32 2.89 -4.18
CA GLN A 78 -8.76 3.49 -2.98
C GLN A 78 -8.14 2.36 -2.18
N ILE A 79 -6.87 2.51 -1.83
CA ILE A 79 -6.09 1.46 -1.20
C ILE A 79 -5.47 1.99 0.08
N VAL A 80 -5.59 1.25 1.17
CA VAL A 80 -4.88 1.56 2.41
C VAL A 80 -3.89 0.43 2.67
N ILE A 81 -2.62 0.79 2.78
CA ILE A 81 -1.56 -0.15 3.11
C ILE A 81 -1.28 0.00 4.59
N SER A 82 -1.47 -1.09 5.34
CA SER A 82 -1.26 -1.10 6.78
C SER A 82 -0.04 -1.93 7.12
N ALA A 83 0.79 -1.41 8.02
CA ALA A 83 1.95 -2.13 8.53
C ALA A 83 1.65 -2.64 9.92
N ARG A 84 2.20 -3.81 10.27
CA ARG A 84 2.11 -4.39 11.60
C ARG A 84 3.49 -4.37 12.23
N LYS A 85 3.54 -4.62 13.53
CA LYS A 85 4.80 -4.79 14.23
C LYS A 85 5.62 -5.86 13.53
N GLY A 86 6.88 -5.56 13.24
CA GLY A 86 7.75 -6.43 12.46
C GLY A 86 8.04 -5.86 11.07
N ALA A 87 7.18 -5.00 10.55
CA ALA A 87 7.38 -4.39 9.25
C ALA A 87 8.66 -3.55 9.19
N GLU A 88 9.08 -3.02 10.33
CA GLU A 88 10.30 -2.22 10.42
C GLU A 88 11.56 -3.04 10.10
N GLN A 89 11.47 -4.36 10.19
CA GLN A 89 12.59 -5.26 9.91
C GLN A 89 12.66 -5.67 8.44
N LEU A 90 11.65 -5.30 7.65
CA LEU A 90 11.61 -5.67 6.25
C LEU A 90 12.51 -4.76 5.42
N ALA A 91 13.34 -5.35 4.58
CA ALA A 91 14.11 -4.59 3.61
C ALA A 91 13.18 -4.04 2.52
N TYR A 92 13.65 -3.03 1.81
CA TYR A 92 12.87 -2.44 0.73
C TYR A 92 12.40 -3.50 -0.28
N SER A 93 13.29 -4.41 -0.67
CA SER A 93 12.97 -5.45 -1.64
C SER A 93 11.86 -6.38 -1.14
N GLU A 94 11.85 -6.66 0.16
CA GLU A 94 10.81 -7.50 0.75
C GLU A 94 9.46 -6.79 0.75
N ILE A 95 9.46 -5.50 1.08
CA ILE A 95 8.25 -4.68 1.05
C ILE A 95 7.71 -4.62 -0.37
N ASP A 96 8.59 -4.36 -1.34
CA ASP A 96 8.21 -4.29 -2.75
C ASP A 96 7.59 -5.60 -3.23
N GLY A 97 8.21 -6.73 -2.91
CA GLY A 97 7.70 -8.04 -3.30
C GLY A 97 6.35 -8.36 -2.69
N LYS A 98 6.15 -8.01 -1.41
CA LYS A 98 4.88 -8.24 -0.73
C LYS A 98 3.78 -7.36 -1.32
N LEU A 99 4.08 -6.10 -1.60
CA LEU A 99 3.11 -5.20 -2.23
C LEU A 99 2.72 -5.69 -3.62
N TYR A 100 3.70 -6.09 -4.42
CA TYR A 100 3.45 -6.63 -5.74
C TYR A 100 2.50 -7.82 -5.66
N GLU A 101 2.81 -8.78 -4.81
CA GLU A 101 2.00 -9.98 -4.63
C GLU A 101 0.56 -9.63 -4.24
N MET A 102 0.39 -8.75 -3.26
CA MET A 102 -0.94 -8.36 -2.80
C MET A 102 -1.73 -7.64 -3.88
N LEU A 103 -1.08 -6.73 -4.61
CA LEU A 103 -1.75 -5.97 -5.67
C LEU A 103 -2.20 -6.87 -6.82
N VAL A 104 -1.39 -7.83 -7.19
CA VAL A 104 -1.75 -8.79 -8.23
C VAL A 104 -2.89 -9.69 -7.77
N ARG A 105 -2.81 -10.21 -6.54
CA ARG A 105 -3.85 -11.08 -5.98
C ARG A 105 -5.18 -10.35 -5.82
N ALA A 106 -5.12 -9.05 -5.57
CA ALA A 106 -6.33 -8.24 -5.43
C ALA A 106 -6.94 -7.86 -6.79
N GLY A 107 -6.23 -8.14 -7.88
CA GLY A 107 -6.70 -7.76 -9.21
C GLY A 107 -6.55 -6.27 -9.50
N LEU A 108 -5.74 -5.57 -8.72
CA LEU A 108 -5.53 -4.13 -8.89
C LEU A 108 -4.38 -3.81 -9.84
N TYR A 109 -3.45 -4.73 -9.99
CA TYR A 109 -2.28 -4.54 -10.84
C TYR A 109 -2.12 -5.78 -11.72
N GLU A 110 -2.08 -5.57 -13.04
CA GLU A 110 -1.88 -6.65 -13.98
C GLU A 110 -0.40 -6.94 -14.15
N LYS A 111 -0.04 -8.21 -13.98
CA LYS A 111 1.32 -8.65 -14.22
C LYS A 111 1.64 -8.56 -15.71
N LYS A 112 2.69 -7.82 -16.04
CA LYS A 112 3.18 -7.71 -17.41
C LYS A 112 4.32 -8.69 -17.60
N GLU A 113 4.57 -9.07 -18.86
CA GLU A 113 5.71 -9.95 -19.15
C GLU A 113 7.02 -9.39 -18.64
N THR A 114 7.17 -8.08 -18.75
CA THR A 114 8.38 -7.39 -18.32
C THR A 114 8.52 -7.33 -16.79
N ASP A 115 7.47 -7.66 -16.05
CA ASP A 115 7.50 -7.65 -14.59
C ASP A 115 8.08 -8.93 -13.99
N LYS A 116 8.39 -9.88 -14.81
CA LYS A 116 9.02 -11.09 -14.30
C LYS A 116 10.46 -10.79 -13.93
N ALA A 117 10.76 -11.04 -12.72
CA ALA A 117 12.12 -10.90 -12.24
C ALA A 117 12.90 -12.15 -12.51
#